data_abae03e20274b981dac3c57b31f10820
#
_entry.id   abae03e20274b981dac3c57b31f10820
#
_cell.length_a   1.000
_cell.length_b   1.000
_cell.length_c   1.000
_cell.angle_alpha   90.00
_cell.angle_beta   90.00
_cell.angle_gamma   90.00
#
_symmetry.space_group_name_H-M   'P 1'
#
loop_
_entity.id
_entity.type
_entity.pdbx_description
1 polymer ?
#
loop_
_entity_poly.entity_id
_entity_poly.type
_entity_poly.pdbx_seq_one_letter_code
_entity_poly.pdbx_strand_id
1 'polypeptide(L)'
;GIHLYIGAQCVDVAIRVIFPGWSDIPYAFAISFVAYWLLTVLVLTRGAGMLKKLESFTAPFLIIWMVVLLVWGRVNAGSWGTLISEPATISGGELRNQMLVCITATIGWWATLVLNITDFTRYSKSQKAHIIGTAVGNPIGFSGLALVGALVTSCSVVIFGEAIWDPIVLTSKINNPLFVVGTLLFLGAAEITTNTAANAFAPCMDISTVSGGRLSFKQAVWIFGVAALLTQPWKLMTSPALYGNAFLVCSGGFLAPLAGVNISNYIFIRKTKLDLNALYDPNGEFAFKRLSKYNKPFTMILYVIAAVLVVLGLVCNKEYLSMTSAMGLSMRLS
;
A
#
# COMPACT_ATOMS: atom_id res chain seq x y z
N GLY A 1 4.73 -2.77 6.90
CA GLY A 1 6.19 -2.97 6.78
C GLY A 1 6.83 -2.03 5.77
N ILE A 2 6.42 -2.08 4.49
CA ILE A 2 7.08 -1.35 3.37
C ILE A 2 7.08 0.17 3.59
N HIS A 3 5.95 0.78 3.91
CA HIS A 3 5.87 2.21 4.22
C HIS A 3 6.77 2.64 5.39
N LEU A 4 6.97 1.75 6.38
CA LEU A 4 7.94 2.01 7.45
C LEU A 4 9.36 2.05 6.93
N TYR A 5 9.68 1.18 5.97
CA TYR A 5 11.02 1.15 5.37
C TYR A 5 11.27 2.40 4.53
N ILE A 6 10.34 2.77 3.64
CA ILE A 6 10.44 3.96 2.80
C ILE A 6 10.52 5.23 3.66
N GLY A 7 9.65 5.37 4.65
CA GLY A 7 9.70 6.54 5.54
C GLY A 7 10.96 6.63 6.38
N ALA A 8 11.51 5.49 6.82
CA ALA A 8 12.81 5.45 7.49
C ALA A 8 13.96 5.87 6.56
N GLN A 9 13.90 5.48 5.27
CA GLN A 9 14.86 5.95 4.28
C GLN A 9 14.79 7.48 4.08
N CYS A 10 13.59 8.06 4.07
CA CYS A 10 13.43 9.52 4.00
C CYS A 10 14.15 10.21 5.18
N VAL A 11 13.95 9.71 6.40
CA VAL A 11 14.57 10.25 7.60
C VAL A 11 16.09 10.05 7.57
N ASP A 12 16.56 8.86 7.23
CA ASP A 12 17.97 8.53 7.17
C ASP A 12 18.75 9.43 6.18
N VAL A 13 18.21 9.58 4.97
CA VAL A 13 18.81 10.46 3.94
C VAL A 13 18.77 11.93 4.37
N ALA A 14 17.67 12.39 4.97
CA ALA A 14 17.58 13.75 5.50
C ALA A 14 18.63 14.02 6.58
N ILE A 15 18.86 13.07 7.49
CA ILE A 15 19.91 13.18 8.52
C ILE A 15 21.29 13.22 7.88
N ARG A 16 21.58 12.38 6.88
CA ARG A 16 22.87 12.38 6.15
C ARG A 16 23.18 13.70 5.49
N VAL A 17 22.16 14.39 4.99
CA VAL A 17 22.32 15.72 4.37
C VAL A 17 22.68 16.79 5.43
N ILE A 18 22.09 16.71 6.63
CA ILE A 18 22.34 17.65 7.72
C ILE A 18 23.67 17.32 8.44
N PHE A 19 23.93 16.04 8.66
CA PHE A 19 25.07 15.50 9.39
C PHE A 19 25.81 14.46 8.53
N PRO A 20 26.76 14.86 7.69
CA PRO A 20 27.48 13.92 6.80
C PRO A 20 28.10 12.73 7.53
N GLY A 21 28.62 12.94 8.75
CA GLY A 21 29.17 11.87 9.60
C GLY A 21 28.17 10.82 10.07
N TRP A 22 26.87 11.00 9.81
CA TRP A 22 25.85 9.99 10.09
C TRP A 22 26.10 8.68 9.34
N SER A 23 26.68 8.79 8.14
CA SER A 23 27.02 7.63 7.30
C SER A 23 28.11 6.74 7.92
N ASP A 24 28.95 7.28 8.81
CA ASP A 24 30.06 6.58 9.44
C ASP A 24 29.60 5.81 10.69
N ILE A 25 28.38 6.04 11.15
CA ILE A 25 27.81 5.38 12.33
C ILE A 25 27.40 3.96 11.97
N PRO A 26 27.91 2.93 12.65
CA PRO A 26 27.46 1.57 12.46
C PRO A 26 25.95 1.46 12.70
N TYR A 27 25.24 0.80 11.78
CA TYR A 27 23.78 0.62 11.87
C TYR A 27 22.95 1.92 11.82
N ALA A 28 23.46 3.03 11.27
CA ALA A 28 22.76 4.31 11.17
C ALA A 28 21.32 4.15 10.62
N PHE A 29 21.17 3.43 9.51
CA PHE A 29 19.83 3.14 8.96
C PHE A 29 18.93 2.36 9.93
N ALA A 30 19.44 1.39 10.68
CA ALA A 30 18.65 0.65 11.66
C ALA A 30 18.13 1.57 12.78
N ILE A 31 18.95 2.55 13.19
CA ILE A 31 18.56 3.55 14.19
C ILE A 31 17.42 4.42 13.62
N SER A 32 17.58 4.92 12.38
CA SER A 32 16.54 5.69 11.68
C SER A 32 15.24 4.86 11.54
N PHE A 33 15.36 3.58 11.22
CA PHE A 33 14.21 2.68 11.05
C PHE A 33 13.46 2.45 12.38
N VAL A 34 14.16 2.16 13.46
CA VAL A 34 13.55 1.97 14.78
C VAL A 34 12.91 3.27 15.27
N ALA A 35 13.58 4.41 15.11
CA ALA A 35 13.03 5.70 15.48
C ALA A 35 11.75 6.03 14.70
N TYR A 36 11.76 5.81 13.39
CA TYR A 36 10.60 6.03 12.55
C TYR A 36 9.45 5.06 12.83
N TRP A 37 9.76 3.79 13.10
CA TRP A 37 8.78 2.80 13.53
C TRP A 37 8.12 3.21 14.86
N LEU A 38 8.89 3.60 15.86
CA LEU A 38 8.37 4.10 17.13
C LEU A 38 7.47 5.32 16.94
N LEU A 39 7.90 6.29 16.12
CA LEU A 39 7.10 7.46 15.80
C LEU A 39 5.75 7.06 15.17
N THR A 40 5.76 6.15 14.20
CA THR A 40 4.54 5.66 13.54
C THR A 40 3.60 4.97 14.53
N VAL A 41 4.13 4.10 15.39
CA VAL A 41 3.35 3.42 16.43
C VAL A 41 2.74 4.44 17.41
N LEU A 42 3.52 5.43 17.86
CA LEU A 42 3.04 6.48 18.75
C LEU A 42 1.92 7.34 18.11
N VAL A 43 2.07 7.70 16.85
CA VAL A 43 1.04 8.42 16.07
C VAL A 43 -0.24 7.58 16.00
N LEU A 44 -0.13 6.31 15.67
CA LEU A 44 -1.27 5.40 15.55
C LEU A 44 -2.00 5.21 16.90
N THR A 45 -1.28 5.19 18.02
CA THR A 45 -1.91 5.10 19.36
C THR A 45 -2.81 6.29 19.70
N ARG A 46 -2.67 7.42 19.01
CA ARG A 46 -3.54 8.60 19.17
C ARG A 46 -4.90 8.45 18.48
N GLY A 47 -5.05 7.41 17.65
CA GLY A 47 -6.32 7.02 17.02
C GLY A 47 -6.75 7.90 15.83
N ALA A 48 -7.98 7.68 15.38
CA ALA A 48 -8.54 8.30 14.17
C ALA A 48 -8.52 9.83 14.13
N GLY A 49 -8.66 10.48 15.29
CA GLY A 49 -8.69 11.95 15.35
C GLY A 49 -7.36 12.61 14.98
N MET A 50 -6.24 12.01 15.40
CA MET A 50 -4.89 12.46 15.01
C MET A 50 -4.64 12.20 13.54
N LEU A 51 -5.00 10.99 13.07
CA LEU A 51 -4.88 10.60 11.68
C LEU A 51 -5.57 11.59 10.74
N LYS A 52 -6.85 11.91 11.01
CA LYS A 52 -7.61 12.86 10.20
C LYS A 52 -6.95 14.24 10.12
N LYS A 53 -6.36 14.73 11.21
CA LYS A 53 -5.62 16.01 11.20
C LYS A 53 -4.38 15.94 10.34
N LEU A 54 -3.60 14.87 10.46
CA LEU A 54 -2.39 14.66 9.67
C LEU A 54 -2.72 14.55 8.17
N GLU A 55 -3.73 13.77 7.80
CA GLU A 55 -4.16 13.63 6.40
C GLU A 55 -4.64 14.95 5.80
N SER A 56 -5.42 15.72 6.55
CA SER A 56 -5.90 17.04 6.10
C SER A 56 -4.75 18.01 5.81
N PHE A 57 -3.61 17.82 6.44
CA PHE A 57 -2.42 18.63 6.20
C PHE A 57 -1.51 18.05 5.12
N THR A 58 -1.26 16.74 5.14
CA THR A 58 -0.31 16.10 4.20
C THR A 58 -0.87 15.96 2.79
N ALA A 59 -2.16 15.71 2.61
CA ALA A 59 -2.74 15.48 1.28
C ALA A 59 -2.63 16.70 0.34
N PRO A 60 -3.01 17.94 0.74
CA PRO A 60 -2.81 19.12 -0.11
C PRO A 60 -1.33 19.36 -0.44
N PHE A 61 -0.46 19.12 0.55
CA PHE A 61 0.97 19.30 0.36
C PHE A 61 1.55 18.30 -0.66
N LEU A 62 1.14 17.03 -0.61
CA LEU A 62 1.57 16.03 -1.58
C LEU A 62 1.16 16.42 -3.01
N ILE A 63 -0.05 16.97 -3.20
CA ILE A 63 -0.50 17.44 -4.52
C ILE A 63 0.40 18.60 -4.99
N ILE A 64 0.66 19.57 -4.14
CA ILE A 64 1.55 20.69 -4.45
C ILE A 64 2.95 20.16 -4.80
N TRP A 65 3.45 19.23 -4.00
CA TRP A 65 4.76 18.63 -4.20
C TRP A 65 4.87 17.87 -5.53
N MET A 66 3.86 17.11 -5.91
CA MET A 66 3.79 16.45 -7.22
C MET A 66 3.90 17.48 -8.36
N VAL A 67 3.19 18.61 -8.26
CA VAL A 67 3.26 19.68 -9.24
C VAL A 67 4.67 20.31 -9.27
N VAL A 68 5.26 20.56 -8.11
CA VAL A 68 6.63 21.10 -8.00
C VAL A 68 7.64 20.16 -8.66
N LEU A 69 7.60 18.87 -8.40
CA LEU A 69 8.49 17.90 -9.05
C LEU A 69 8.26 17.82 -10.56
N LEU A 70 7.02 17.88 -11.00
CA LEU A 70 6.69 17.86 -12.43
C LEU A 70 7.24 19.11 -13.15
N VAL A 71 7.04 20.29 -12.56
CA VAL A 71 7.57 21.55 -13.10
C VAL A 71 9.09 21.55 -13.08
N TRP A 72 9.71 21.13 -11.97
CA TRP A 72 11.14 21.00 -11.85
C TRP A 72 11.72 20.07 -12.93
N GLY A 73 11.14 18.89 -13.10
CA GLY A 73 11.58 17.94 -14.13
C GLY A 73 11.48 18.53 -15.52
N ARG A 74 10.33 19.15 -15.87
CA ARG A 74 10.11 19.76 -17.17
C ARG A 74 11.09 20.91 -17.48
N VAL A 75 11.36 21.76 -16.50
CA VAL A 75 12.26 22.91 -16.66
C VAL A 75 13.70 22.45 -16.83
N ASN A 76 14.18 21.53 -16.00
CA ASN A 76 15.57 21.07 -16.06
C ASN A 76 15.85 20.13 -17.23
N ALA A 77 14.90 19.33 -17.66
CA ALA A 77 15.04 18.48 -18.85
C ALA A 77 14.85 19.25 -20.18
N GLY A 78 14.22 20.42 -20.16
CA GLY A 78 13.86 21.17 -21.37
C GLY A 78 12.77 20.48 -22.24
N SER A 79 12.35 19.26 -21.87
CA SER A 79 11.37 18.41 -22.56
C SER A 79 10.54 17.63 -21.55
N TRP A 80 9.56 16.83 -22.02
CA TRP A 80 8.84 15.87 -21.16
C TRP A 80 9.57 14.52 -21.03
N GLY A 81 10.86 14.49 -21.45
CA GLY A 81 11.69 13.30 -21.38
C GLY A 81 11.38 12.27 -22.48
N THR A 82 11.97 11.10 -22.33
CA THR A 82 11.92 10.00 -23.32
C THR A 82 10.52 9.39 -23.46
N LEU A 83 9.66 9.48 -22.45
CA LEU A 83 8.31 8.92 -22.49
C LEU A 83 7.46 9.46 -23.65
N ILE A 84 7.66 10.72 -24.03
CA ILE A 84 6.88 11.36 -25.11
C ILE A 84 7.67 11.45 -26.42
N SER A 85 9.01 11.53 -26.34
CA SER A 85 9.86 11.74 -27.51
C SER A 85 10.31 10.45 -28.20
N GLU A 86 10.28 9.31 -27.49
CA GLU A 86 10.72 8.05 -28.04
C GLU A 86 9.56 7.09 -28.36
N PRO A 87 9.69 6.24 -29.38
CA PRO A 87 8.68 5.23 -29.68
C PRO A 87 8.59 4.18 -28.58
N ALA A 88 7.43 3.54 -28.47
CA ALA A 88 7.22 2.46 -27.51
C ALA A 88 8.22 1.31 -27.74
N THR A 89 8.87 0.85 -26.69
CA THR A 89 9.86 -0.23 -26.72
C THR A 89 9.24 -1.62 -26.78
N ILE A 90 7.99 -1.76 -26.35
CA ILE A 90 7.25 -3.02 -26.32
C ILE A 90 5.94 -2.91 -27.12
N SER A 91 5.54 -4.01 -27.75
CA SER A 91 4.33 -4.05 -28.59
C SER A 91 3.69 -5.45 -28.60
N GLY A 92 2.51 -5.55 -29.21
CA GLY A 92 1.85 -6.84 -29.45
C GLY A 92 1.59 -7.65 -28.18
N GLY A 93 2.02 -8.90 -28.16
CA GLY A 93 1.80 -9.85 -27.07
C GLY A 93 2.50 -9.45 -25.77
N GLU A 94 3.68 -8.88 -25.87
CA GLU A 94 4.46 -8.43 -24.71
C GLU A 94 3.76 -7.26 -24.00
N LEU A 95 3.31 -6.25 -24.75
CA LEU A 95 2.54 -5.14 -24.20
C LEU A 95 1.27 -5.65 -23.48
N ARG A 96 0.53 -6.57 -24.12
CA ARG A 96 -0.65 -7.18 -23.50
C ARG A 96 -0.31 -7.88 -22.18
N ASN A 97 0.75 -8.65 -22.13
CA ASN A 97 1.15 -9.35 -20.92
C ASN A 97 1.55 -8.38 -19.82
N GLN A 98 2.32 -7.35 -20.13
CA GLN A 98 2.68 -6.31 -19.16
C GLN A 98 1.45 -5.55 -18.67
N MET A 99 0.49 -5.22 -19.52
CA MET A 99 -0.76 -4.60 -19.09
C MET A 99 -1.54 -5.49 -18.12
N LEU A 100 -1.62 -6.81 -18.36
CA LEU A 100 -2.29 -7.74 -17.45
C LEU A 100 -1.58 -7.81 -16.09
N VAL A 101 -0.25 -7.83 -16.06
CA VAL A 101 0.53 -7.79 -14.82
C VAL A 101 0.26 -6.50 -14.07
N CYS A 102 0.31 -5.34 -14.73
CA CYS A 102 0.04 -4.04 -14.11
C CYS A 102 -1.39 -3.95 -13.56
N ILE A 103 -2.39 -4.44 -14.30
CA ILE A 103 -3.80 -4.47 -13.84
C ILE A 103 -3.91 -5.37 -12.59
N THR A 104 -3.33 -6.56 -12.63
CA THR A 104 -3.38 -7.49 -11.50
C THR A 104 -2.66 -6.94 -10.27
N ALA A 105 -1.49 -6.32 -10.45
CA ALA A 105 -0.75 -5.68 -9.38
C ALA A 105 -1.53 -4.50 -8.78
N THR A 106 -2.21 -3.69 -9.61
CA THR A 106 -3.06 -2.58 -9.16
C THR A 106 -4.26 -3.09 -8.35
N ILE A 107 -4.91 -4.17 -8.81
CA ILE A 107 -5.97 -4.84 -8.04
C ILE A 107 -5.41 -5.33 -6.71
N GLY A 108 -4.22 -5.96 -6.70
CA GLY A 108 -3.55 -6.43 -5.49
C GLY A 108 -3.24 -5.32 -4.49
N TRP A 109 -2.84 -4.16 -4.97
CA TRP A 109 -2.59 -2.97 -4.14
C TRP A 109 -3.86 -2.54 -3.37
N TRP A 110 -5.02 -2.51 -4.06
CA TRP A 110 -6.28 -2.05 -3.49
C TRP A 110 -7.13 -3.16 -2.86
N ALA A 111 -6.78 -4.42 -3.07
CA ALA A 111 -7.62 -5.56 -2.68
C ALA A 111 -7.84 -5.65 -1.16
N THR A 112 -6.93 -5.14 -0.34
CA THR A 112 -7.09 -5.08 1.11
C THR A 112 -8.29 -4.25 1.55
N LEU A 113 -8.68 -3.23 0.77
CA LEU A 113 -9.86 -2.40 1.06
C LEU A 113 -11.17 -3.20 1.03
N VAL A 114 -11.22 -4.33 0.35
CA VAL A 114 -12.40 -5.22 0.36
C VAL A 114 -12.79 -5.62 1.79
N LEU A 115 -11.81 -5.77 2.66
CA LEU A 115 -12.02 -6.18 4.04
C LEU A 115 -12.39 -5.01 4.96
N ASN A 116 -11.85 -3.82 4.68
CA ASN A 116 -11.88 -2.72 5.64
C ASN A 116 -12.43 -1.40 5.09
N ILE A 117 -13.00 -1.39 3.89
CA ILE A 117 -13.57 -0.16 3.29
C ILE A 117 -14.64 0.48 4.19
N THR A 118 -15.35 -0.32 4.99
CA THR A 118 -16.37 0.15 5.92
C THR A 118 -15.80 1.03 7.03
N ASP A 119 -14.53 0.86 7.40
CA ASP A 119 -13.87 1.68 8.41
C ASP A 119 -13.70 3.14 7.97
N PHE A 120 -13.67 3.37 6.66
CA PHE A 120 -13.63 4.70 6.05
C PHE A 120 -15.04 5.20 5.72
N THR A 121 -15.88 4.35 5.10
CA THR A 121 -17.18 4.77 4.57
C THR A 121 -18.20 5.11 5.63
N ARG A 122 -18.06 4.56 6.85
CA ARG A 122 -18.92 4.90 8.01
C ARG A 122 -18.87 6.39 8.39
N TYR A 123 -17.83 7.12 7.97
CA TYR A 123 -17.71 8.57 8.19
C TYR A 123 -18.25 9.42 7.04
N SER A 124 -18.73 8.78 5.98
CA SER A 124 -19.26 9.49 4.81
C SER A 124 -20.61 10.14 5.09
N LYS A 125 -20.86 11.33 4.54
CA LYS A 125 -22.13 12.06 4.71
C LYS A 125 -23.32 11.30 4.12
N SER A 126 -23.11 10.53 3.07
CA SER A 126 -24.14 9.70 2.43
C SER A 126 -23.49 8.62 1.54
N GLN A 127 -24.22 7.57 1.24
CA GLN A 127 -23.79 6.53 0.30
C GLN A 127 -23.49 7.10 -1.10
N LYS A 128 -24.33 8.03 -1.59
CA LYS A 128 -24.11 8.68 -2.87
C LYS A 128 -22.81 9.50 -2.91
N ALA A 129 -22.54 10.27 -1.85
CA ALA A 129 -21.30 11.05 -1.75
C ALA A 129 -20.07 10.13 -1.74
N HIS A 130 -20.15 8.99 -1.05
CA HIS A 130 -19.08 8.01 -1.04
C HIS A 130 -18.87 7.39 -2.43
N ILE A 131 -19.92 6.91 -3.08
CA ILE A 131 -19.84 6.27 -4.41
C ILE A 131 -19.22 7.23 -5.42
N ILE A 132 -19.73 8.46 -5.50
CA ILE A 132 -19.21 9.46 -6.45
C ILE A 132 -17.77 9.83 -6.10
N GLY A 133 -17.50 10.11 -4.82
CA GLY A 133 -16.16 10.49 -4.38
C GLY A 133 -15.12 9.41 -4.70
N THR A 134 -15.45 8.14 -4.49
CA THR A 134 -14.55 7.03 -4.79
C THR A 134 -14.43 6.78 -6.30
N ALA A 135 -15.54 6.77 -7.02
CA ALA A 135 -15.56 6.48 -8.46
C ALA A 135 -14.83 7.56 -9.30
N VAL A 136 -14.79 8.80 -8.81
CA VAL A 136 -14.10 9.91 -9.48
C VAL A 136 -12.72 10.16 -8.87
N GLY A 137 -12.64 10.22 -7.55
CA GLY A 137 -11.42 10.59 -6.84
C GLY A 137 -10.29 9.57 -7.01
N ASN A 138 -10.60 8.27 -6.88
CA ASN A 138 -9.57 7.23 -7.01
C ASN A 138 -8.95 7.17 -8.42
N PRO A 139 -9.72 7.10 -9.53
CA PRO A 139 -9.13 7.09 -10.85
C PRO A 139 -8.30 8.35 -11.14
N ILE A 140 -8.79 9.53 -10.78
CA ILE A 140 -8.07 10.79 -11.02
C ILE A 140 -6.79 10.83 -10.17
N GLY A 141 -6.88 10.54 -8.88
CA GLY A 141 -5.73 10.59 -7.98
C GLY A 141 -4.67 9.56 -8.35
N PHE A 142 -5.08 8.31 -8.56
CA PHE A 142 -4.14 7.22 -8.88
C PHE A 142 -3.50 7.38 -10.26
N SER A 143 -4.30 7.68 -11.29
CA SER A 143 -3.77 7.89 -12.64
C SER A 143 -2.93 9.17 -12.73
N GLY A 144 -3.32 10.23 -12.01
CA GLY A 144 -2.55 11.46 -11.91
C GLY A 144 -1.19 11.23 -11.27
N LEU A 145 -1.14 10.50 -10.15
CA LEU A 145 0.11 10.14 -9.49
C LEU A 145 1.01 9.30 -10.40
N ALA A 146 0.45 8.27 -11.05
CA ALA A 146 1.19 7.42 -11.98
C ALA A 146 1.76 8.20 -13.16
N LEU A 147 0.95 9.11 -13.75
CA LEU A 147 1.39 9.95 -14.86
C LEU A 147 2.52 10.90 -14.45
N VAL A 148 2.38 11.57 -13.31
CA VAL A 148 3.42 12.47 -12.79
C VAL A 148 4.70 11.68 -12.49
N GLY A 149 4.59 10.53 -11.85
CA GLY A 149 5.74 9.65 -11.59
C GLY A 149 6.45 9.23 -12.87
N ALA A 150 5.71 8.78 -13.88
CA ALA A 150 6.26 8.40 -15.18
C ALA A 150 6.94 9.57 -15.91
N LEU A 151 6.33 10.76 -15.92
CA LEU A 151 6.90 11.95 -16.54
C LEU A 151 8.17 12.43 -15.82
N VAL A 152 8.16 12.45 -14.49
CA VAL A 152 9.33 12.85 -13.69
C VAL A 152 10.47 11.85 -13.87
N THR A 153 10.18 10.55 -13.85
CA THR A 153 11.16 9.51 -14.16
C THR A 153 11.73 9.66 -15.58
N SER A 154 10.88 9.97 -16.55
CA SER A 154 11.30 10.22 -17.93
C SER A 154 12.20 11.46 -18.05
N CYS A 155 11.88 12.53 -17.34
CA CYS A 155 12.75 13.72 -17.26
C CYS A 155 14.09 13.40 -16.61
N SER A 156 14.13 12.49 -15.62
CA SER A 156 15.39 12.10 -14.97
C SER A 156 16.39 11.45 -15.91
N VAL A 157 15.91 10.73 -16.94
CA VAL A 157 16.75 10.17 -18.00
C VAL A 157 17.53 11.28 -18.73
N VAL A 158 16.84 12.38 -19.05
CA VAL A 158 17.47 13.52 -19.74
C VAL A 158 18.42 14.29 -18.83
N ILE A 159 18.06 14.46 -17.55
CA ILE A 159 18.82 15.27 -16.58
C ILE A 159 20.05 14.51 -16.07
N PHE A 160 19.90 13.22 -15.74
CA PHE A 160 20.92 12.42 -15.05
C PHE A 160 21.48 11.26 -15.88
N GLY A 161 20.92 10.98 -17.07
CA GLY A 161 21.34 9.86 -17.91
C GLY A 161 20.74 8.49 -17.47
N GLU A 162 19.92 8.47 -16.45
CA GLU A 162 19.31 7.23 -15.91
C GLU A 162 17.86 7.45 -15.45
N ALA A 163 17.04 6.39 -15.54
CA ALA A 163 15.65 6.42 -15.10
C ALA A 163 15.57 6.31 -13.57
N ILE A 164 15.32 7.39 -12.88
CA ILE A 164 15.19 7.43 -11.42
C ILE A 164 13.72 7.50 -11.06
N TRP A 165 13.14 6.36 -10.73
CA TRP A 165 11.74 6.23 -10.33
C TRP A 165 11.51 6.42 -8.83
N ASP A 166 12.57 6.22 -8.01
CA ASP A 166 12.50 6.39 -6.56
C ASP A 166 12.58 7.88 -6.20
N PRO A 167 11.53 8.46 -5.57
CA PRO A 167 11.49 9.88 -5.24
C PRO A 167 12.55 10.27 -4.20
N ILE A 168 13.02 9.35 -3.34
CA ILE A 168 14.06 9.61 -2.35
C ILE A 168 15.41 9.80 -3.07
N VAL A 169 15.73 8.85 -3.97
CA VAL A 169 16.95 8.90 -4.78
C VAL A 169 16.95 10.14 -5.68
N LEU A 170 15.84 10.41 -6.35
CA LEU A 170 15.69 11.59 -7.20
C LEU A 170 15.92 12.88 -6.41
N THR A 171 15.25 13.01 -5.26
CA THR A 171 15.38 14.19 -4.41
C THR A 171 16.81 14.38 -3.91
N SER A 172 17.49 13.31 -3.53
CA SER A 172 18.88 13.37 -3.04
C SER A 172 19.89 13.87 -4.07
N LYS A 173 19.55 13.78 -5.38
CA LYS A 173 20.38 14.30 -6.47
C LYS A 173 20.19 15.80 -6.75
N ILE A 174 19.21 16.43 -6.11
CA ILE A 174 18.97 17.87 -6.28
C ILE A 174 19.98 18.64 -5.44
N ASN A 175 20.71 19.55 -6.07
CA ASN A 175 21.77 20.33 -5.41
C ASN A 175 21.22 21.50 -4.57
N ASN A 176 20.35 21.20 -3.60
CA ASN A 176 19.82 22.16 -2.63
C ASN A 176 19.47 21.43 -1.32
N PRO A 177 20.35 21.48 -0.30
CA PRO A 177 20.16 20.75 0.95
C PRO A 177 18.85 21.06 1.67
N LEU A 178 18.44 22.34 1.72
CA LEU A 178 17.20 22.74 2.39
C LEU A 178 15.98 22.15 1.69
N PHE A 179 15.96 22.16 0.37
CA PHE A 179 14.92 21.55 -0.44
C PHE A 179 14.88 20.02 -0.24
N VAL A 180 16.04 19.38 -0.25
CA VAL A 180 16.16 17.91 -0.06
C VAL A 180 15.63 17.52 1.31
N VAL A 181 16.10 18.15 2.38
CA VAL A 181 15.68 17.84 3.75
C VAL A 181 14.18 18.10 3.94
N GLY A 182 13.69 19.26 3.51
CA GLY A 182 12.28 19.61 3.59
C GLY A 182 11.40 18.58 2.87
N THR A 183 11.77 18.20 1.66
CA THR A 183 11.07 17.18 0.88
C THR A 183 11.02 15.82 1.58
N LEU A 184 12.18 15.33 2.02
CA LEU A 184 12.28 14.01 2.62
C LEU A 184 11.53 13.93 3.95
N LEU A 185 11.58 14.96 4.78
CA LEU A 185 10.80 15.00 6.01
C LEU A 185 9.28 15.01 5.73
N PHE A 186 8.89 15.72 4.69
CA PHE A 186 7.49 15.76 4.27
C PHE A 186 7.02 14.43 3.68
N LEU A 187 7.83 13.83 2.83
CA LEU A 187 7.55 12.52 2.26
C LEU A 187 7.47 11.46 3.38
N GLY A 188 8.38 11.52 4.35
CA GLY A 188 8.32 10.68 5.55
C GLY A 188 7.03 10.89 6.35
N ALA A 189 6.58 12.13 6.54
CA ALA A 189 5.31 12.41 7.21
C ALA A 189 4.12 11.87 6.41
N ALA A 190 4.13 11.96 5.08
CA ALA A 190 3.13 11.40 4.20
C ALA A 190 3.08 9.88 4.28
N GLU A 191 4.23 9.20 4.35
CA GLU A 191 4.32 7.77 4.57
C GLU A 191 3.68 7.33 5.90
N ILE A 192 3.85 8.09 6.99
CA ILE A 192 3.15 7.82 8.26
C ILE A 192 1.63 7.89 8.06
N THR A 193 1.12 8.96 7.44
CA THR A 193 -0.32 9.18 7.30
C THR A 193 -0.94 8.12 6.41
N THR A 194 -0.37 7.87 5.24
CA THR A 194 -0.85 6.86 4.29
C THR A 194 -0.84 5.46 4.90
N ASN A 195 0.28 5.07 5.52
CA ASN A 195 0.41 3.77 6.15
C ASN A 195 -0.57 3.58 7.30
N THR A 196 -0.71 4.61 8.13
CA THR A 196 -1.61 4.56 9.30
C THR A 196 -3.06 4.44 8.86
N ALA A 197 -3.48 5.23 7.88
CA ALA A 197 -4.84 5.18 7.34
C ALA A 197 -5.13 3.88 6.59
N ALA A 198 -4.34 3.59 5.55
CA ALA A 198 -4.67 2.53 4.61
C ALA A 198 -4.34 1.12 5.13
N ASN A 199 -3.30 0.98 5.97
CA ASN A 199 -2.74 -0.34 6.27
C ASN A 199 -2.74 -0.71 7.76
N ALA A 200 -2.81 0.25 8.68
CA ALA A 200 -2.58 -0.05 10.09
C ALA A 200 -3.83 0.13 10.97
N PHE A 201 -4.64 1.14 10.70
CA PHE A 201 -5.78 1.47 11.55
C PHE A 201 -6.82 0.33 11.61
N ALA A 202 -7.26 -0.17 10.45
CA ALA A 202 -8.26 -1.22 10.38
C ALA A 202 -7.77 -2.55 11.00
N PRO A 203 -6.59 -3.10 10.68
CA PRO A 203 -6.08 -4.30 11.36
C PRO A 203 -5.97 -4.17 12.88
N CYS A 204 -5.64 -2.98 13.39
CA CYS A 204 -5.61 -2.75 14.84
C CYS A 204 -7.02 -2.79 15.46
N MET A 205 -8.01 -2.26 14.76
CA MET A 205 -9.42 -2.39 15.15
C MET A 205 -9.87 -3.85 15.13
N ASP A 206 -9.50 -4.59 14.09
CA ASP A 206 -9.82 -6.01 13.93
C ASP A 206 -9.23 -6.85 15.07
N ILE A 207 -7.95 -6.67 15.40
CA ILE A 207 -7.28 -7.35 16.52
C ILE A 207 -8.04 -7.08 17.83
N SER A 208 -8.44 -5.84 18.09
CA SER A 208 -9.20 -5.46 19.27
C SER A 208 -10.58 -6.15 19.28
N THR A 209 -11.28 -6.14 18.16
CA THR A 209 -12.63 -6.72 18.01
C THR A 209 -12.60 -8.25 18.12
N VAL A 210 -11.69 -8.93 17.42
CA VAL A 210 -11.54 -10.40 17.44
C VAL A 210 -11.14 -10.91 18.82
N SER A 211 -10.41 -10.09 19.60
CA SER A 211 -10.08 -10.44 21.00
C SER A 211 -11.31 -10.44 21.94
N GLY A 212 -12.48 -10.06 21.43
CA GLY A 212 -13.69 -9.88 22.25
C GLY A 212 -13.57 -8.70 23.23
N GLY A 213 -12.81 -7.67 22.87
CA GLY A 213 -12.57 -6.49 23.70
C GLY A 213 -11.53 -6.68 24.81
N ARG A 214 -10.86 -7.84 24.86
CA ARG A 214 -9.78 -8.10 25.84
C ARG A 214 -8.54 -7.27 25.59
N LEU A 215 -8.28 -6.96 24.33
CA LEU A 215 -7.18 -6.11 23.91
C LEU A 215 -7.72 -4.71 23.57
N SER A 216 -7.18 -3.70 24.22
CA SER A 216 -7.45 -2.30 23.86
C SER A 216 -6.83 -1.98 22.50
N PHE A 217 -7.36 -0.94 21.83
CA PHE A 217 -6.80 -0.46 20.57
C PHE A 217 -5.29 -0.18 20.67
N LYS A 218 -4.83 0.44 21.77
CA LYS A 218 -3.41 0.72 21.97
C LYS A 218 -2.56 -0.55 22.05
N GLN A 219 -3.03 -1.59 22.72
CA GLN A 219 -2.34 -2.89 22.76
C GLN A 219 -2.31 -3.55 21.38
N ALA A 220 -3.43 -3.49 20.65
CA ALA A 220 -3.49 -3.98 19.27
C ALA A 220 -2.48 -3.25 18.36
N VAL A 221 -2.30 -1.93 18.52
CA VAL A 221 -1.31 -1.14 17.80
C VAL A 221 0.12 -1.65 18.05
N TRP A 222 0.48 -1.95 19.28
CA TRP A 222 1.80 -2.51 19.59
C TRP A 222 2.01 -3.89 19.00
N ILE A 223 0.99 -4.77 19.11
CA ILE A 223 1.04 -6.10 18.51
C ILE A 223 1.22 -6.01 16.99
N PHE A 224 0.42 -5.15 16.34
CA PHE A 224 0.51 -4.93 14.90
C PHE A 224 1.86 -4.30 14.49
N GLY A 225 2.37 -3.36 15.29
CA GLY A 225 3.66 -2.73 15.08
C GLY A 225 4.81 -3.75 15.10
N VAL A 226 4.81 -4.68 16.06
CA VAL A 226 5.79 -5.77 16.13
C VAL A 226 5.61 -6.73 14.94
N ALA A 227 4.37 -7.10 14.61
CA ALA A 227 4.10 -7.93 13.44
C ALA A 227 4.63 -7.31 12.13
N ALA A 228 4.54 -5.98 12.00
CA ALA A 228 5.08 -5.26 10.85
C ALA A 228 6.61 -5.39 10.72
N LEU A 229 7.35 -5.49 11.83
CA LEU A 229 8.80 -5.75 11.81
C LEU A 229 9.11 -7.16 11.30
N LEU A 230 8.28 -8.14 11.68
CA LEU A 230 8.44 -9.53 11.27
C LEU A 230 8.24 -9.74 9.76
N THR A 231 7.58 -8.81 9.06
CA THR A 231 7.46 -8.86 7.58
C THR A 231 8.77 -8.61 6.85
N GLN A 232 9.84 -8.23 7.54
CA GLN A 232 11.18 -7.96 6.98
C GLN A 232 11.14 -7.08 5.72
N PRO A 233 10.56 -5.86 5.78
CA PRO A 233 10.32 -5.04 4.60
C PRO A 233 11.59 -4.70 3.81
N TRP A 234 12.73 -4.63 4.49
CA TRP A 234 14.04 -4.43 3.86
C TRP A 234 14.42 -5.54 2.87
N LYS A 235 13.98 -6.79 3.11
CA LYS A 235 14.20 -7.90 2.18
C LYS A 235 13.24 -7.83 0.99
N LEU A 236 11.98 -7.46 1.23
CA LEU A 236 10.99 -7.34 0.18
C LEU A 236 11.34 -6.21 -0.83
N MET A 237 11.97 -5.14 -0.34
CA MET A 237 12.35 -3.98 -1.15
C MET A 237 13.69 -4.14 -1.87
N THR A 238 14.34 -5.30 -1.80
CA THR A 238 15.59 -5.56 -2.54
C THR A 238 15.39 -5.55 -4.07
N SER A 239 14.16 -5.79 -4.53
CA SER A 239 13.82 -5.81 -5.94
C SER A 239 12.41 -5.33 -6.21
N PRO A 240 12.20 -4.34 -7.09
CA PRO A 240 10.87 -3.92 -7.53
C PRO A 240 10.06 -5.05 -8.15
N ALA A 241 10.72 -6.00 -8.83
CA ALA A 241 10.08 -7.18 -9.41
C ALA A 241 9.51 -8.11 -8.32
N LEU A 242 10.25 -8.34 -7.24
CA LEU A 242 9.74 -9.11 -6.09
C LEU A 242 8.50 -8.45 -5.48
N TYR A 243 8.53 -7.14 -5.30
CA TYR A 243 7.41 -6.41 -4.74
C TYR A 243 6.21 -6.39 -5.68
N GLY A 244 6.40 -5.95 -6.94
CA GLY A 244 5.33 -5.79 -7.91
C GLY A 244 4.78 -7.13 -8.40
N ASN A 245 5.63 -7.98 -8.97
CA ASN A 245 5.19 -9.18 -9.67
C ASN A 245 4.88 -10.35 -8.74
N ALA A 246 5.59 -10.48 -7.61
CA ALA A 246 5.29 -11.55 -6.67
C ALA A 246 4.31 -11.09 -5.58
N PHE A 247 4.69 -10.12 -4.74
CA PHE A 247 3.90 -9.77 -3.56
C PHE A 247 2.53 -9.17 -3.91
N LEU A 248 2.45 -8.17 -4.80
CA LEU A 248 1.18 -7.53 -5.15
C LEU A 248 0.27 -8.46 -5.96
N VAL A 249 0.81 -9.18 -6.94
CA VAL A 249 0.01 -10.12 -7.75
C VAL A 249 -0.55 -11.25 -6.87
N CYS A 250 0.25 -11.80 -5.95
CA CYS A 250 -0.19 -12.82 -5.02
C CYS A 250 -1.26 -12.30 -4.06
N SER A 251 -1.07 -11.10 -3.52
CA SER A 251 -2.06 -10.46 -2.64
C SER A 251 -3.40 -10.26 -3.38
N GLY A 252 -3.36 -9.81 -4.63
CA GLY A 252 -4.54 -9.65 -5.48
C GLY A 252 -5.27 -10.98 -5.71
N GLY A 253 -4.52 -12.02 -6.07
CA GLY A 253 -5.06 -13.37 -6.28
C GLY A 253 -5.73 -13.96 -5.04
N PHE A 254 -5.19 -13.67 -3.84
CA PHE A 254 -5.76 -14.14 -2.58
C PHE A 254 -7.01 -13.35 -2.14
N LEU A 255 -7.03 -12.03 -2.36
CA LEU A 255 -8.09 -11.15 -1.89
C LEU A 255 -9.24 -10.98 -2.90
N ALA A 256 -9.01 -11.19 -4.20
CA ALA A 256 -10.03 -11.05 -5.22
C ALA A 256 -11.25 -11.98 -5.04
N PRO A 257 -11.10 -13.25 -4.64
CA PRO A 257 -12.25 -14.11 -4.33
C PRO A 257 -13.12 -13.57 -3.19
N LEU A 258 -12.53 -12.96 -2.16
CA LEU A 258 -13.25 -12.30 -1.06
C LEU A 258 -14.12 -11.16 -1.57
N ALA A 259 -13.56 -10.33 -2.46
CA ALA A 259 -14.30 -9.27 -3.14
C ALA A 259 -15.49 -9.83 -3.90
N GLY A 260 -15.25 -10.87 -4.70
CA GLY A 260 -16.28 -11.53 -5.49
C GLY A 260 -17.45 -12.05 -4.65
N VAL A 261 -17.15 -12.70 -3.51
CA VAL A 261 -18.18 -13.19 -2.59
C VAL A 261 -19.00 -12.04 -1.98
N ASN A 262 -18.34 -10.97 -1.51
CA ASN A 262 -19.03 -9.84 -0.91
C ASN A 262 -19.91 -9.11 -1.92
N ILE A 263 -19.41 -8.85 -3.12
CA ILE A 263 -20.15 -8.20 -4.21
C ILE A 263 -21.35 -9.07 -4.63
N SER A 264 -21.11 -10.37 -4.84
CA SER A 264 -22.16 -11.30 -5.26
C SER A 264 -23.27 -11.43 -4.21
N ASN A 265 -22.89 -11.52 -2.93
CA ASN A 265 -23.87 -11.55 -1.85
C ASN A 265 -24.71 -10.29 -1.81
N TYR A 266 -24.08 -9.11 -1.90
CA TYR A 266 -24.78 -7.82 -1.81
C TYR A 266 -25.69 -7.57 -3.02
N ILE A 267 -25.19 -7.80 -4.25
CA ILE A 267 -25.93 -7.48 -5.48
C ILE A 267 -26.96 -8.56 -5.81
N PHE A 268 -26.54 -9.83 -5.91
CA PHE A 268 -27.39 -10.89 -6.46
C PHE A 268 -28.28 -11.53 -5.41
N ILE A 269 -27.77 -11.78 -4.20
CA ILE A 269 -28.52 -12.47 -3.15
C ILE A 269 -29.43 -11.47 -2.42
N ARG A 270 -28.87 -10.33 -1.99
CA ARG A 270 -29.59 -9.35 -1.17
C ARG A 270 -30.22 -8.22 -1.96
N LYS A 271 -30.02 -8.17 -3.27
CA LYS A 271 -30.60 -7.15 -4.17
C LYS A 271 -30.37 -5.72 -3.63
N THR A 272 -29.17 -5.45 -3.14
CA THR A 272 -28.73 -4.17 -2.56
C THR A 272 -29.46 -3.74 -1.28
N LYS A 273 -30.22 -4.62 -0.66
CA LYS A 273 -30.90 -4.36 0.62
C LYS A 273 -30.16 -5.06 1.75
N LEU A 274 -29.78 -4.29 2.75
CA LEU A 274 -29.10 -4.79 3.94
C LEU A 274 -29.88 -4.36 5.17
N ASP A 275 -30.31 -5.34 5.98
CA ASP A 275 -30.92 -5.06 7.29
C ASP A 275 -29.80 -4.81 8.31
N LEU A 276 -29.63 -3.54 8.68
CA LEU A 276 -28.58 -3.13 9.62
C LEU A 276 -28.81 -3.70 11.02
N ASN A 277 -30.07 -3.86 11.44
CA ASN A 277 -30.38 -4.40 12.76
C ASN A 277 -30.03 -5.89 12.83
N ALA A 278 -30.32 -6.63 11.75
CA ALA A 278 -29.98 -8.03 11.65
C ALA A 278 -28.47 -8.30 11.63
N LEU A 279 -27.63 -7.35 11.20
CA LEU A 279 -26.18 -7.47 11.24
C LEU A 279 -25.63 -7.59 12.67
N TYR A 280 -26.28 -6.95 13.62
CA TYR A 280 -25.85 -6.92 15.03
C TYR A 280 -26.63 -7.89 15.92
N ASP A 281 -27.64 -8.60 15.39
CA ASP A 281 -28.41 -9.58 16.14
C ASP A 281 -27.65 -10.93 16.17
N PRO A 282 -27.23 -11.42 17.37
CA PRO A 282 -26.57 -12.71 17.51
C PRO A 282 -27.37 -13.91 17.01
N ASN A 283 -28.70 -13.78 16.91
CA ASN A 283 -29.61 -14.79 16.40
C ASN A 283 -30.23 -14.43 15.04
N GLY A 284 -29.81 -13.28 14.48
CA GLY A 284 -30.34 -12.75 13.24
C GLY A 284 -29.90 -13.52 12.00
N GLU A 285 -30.32 -13.01 10.85
CA GLU A 285 -30.06 -13.62 9.55
C GLU A 285 -28.57 -13.77 9.25
N PHE A 286 -27.74 -12.86 9.77
CA PHE A 286 -26.28 -12.84 9.59
C PHE A 286 -25.52 -13.60 10.68
N ALA A 287 -26.23 -14.17 11.67
CA ALA A 287 -25.58 -14.93 12.72
C ALA A 287 -24.77 -16.10 12.15
N PHE A 288 -23.56 -16.28 12.64
CA PHE A 288 -22.62 -17.30 12.15
C PHE A 288 -23.23 -18.71 12.17
N LYS A 289 -24.02 -19.05 13.18
CA LYS A 289 -24.73 -20.35 13.26
C LYS A 289 -25.73 -20.56 12.12
N ARG A 290 -26.39 -19.51 11.66
CA ARG A 290 -27.38 -19.57 10.58
C ARG A 290 -26.75 -19.61 9.21
N LEU A 291 -25.71 -18.78 8.98
CA LEU A 291 -24.90 -18.81 7.78
C LEU A 291 -24.18 -20.16 7.61
N SER A 292 -23.80 -20.79 8.72
CA SER A 292 -23.12 -22.08 8.72
C SER A 292 -23.96 -23.21 8.18
N LYS A 293 -25.29 -23.15 8.33
CA LYS A 293 -26.18 -24.24 7.91
C LYS A 293 -26.37 -24.28 6.37
N TYR A 294 -26.35 -23.13 5.69
CA TYR A 294 -26.71 -23.05 4.27
C TYR A 294 -25.55 -22.74 3.33
N ASN A 295 -24.52 -22.00 3.79
CA ASN A 295 -23.47 -21.50 2.91
C ASN A 295 -22.07 -22.07 3.19
N LYS A 296 -21.85 -22.74 4.33
CA LYS A 296 -20.51 -23.20 4.73
C LYS A 296 -19.82 -24.11 3.72
N PRO A 297 -20.41 -25.20 3.23
CA PRO A 297 -19.63 -26.11 2.42
C PRO A 297 -19.26 -25.49 1.07
N PHE A 298 -20.20 -24.84 0.42
CA PHE A 298 -19.95 -24.28 -0.92
C PHE A 298 -18.98 -23.09 -0.89
N THR A 299 -19.20 -22.15 0.02
CA THR A 299 -18.31 -20.99 0.16
C THR A 299 -16.93 -21.41 0.63
N MET A 300 -16.83 -22.32 1.60
CA MET A 300 -15.57 -22.89 2.05
C MET A 300 -14.85 -23.65 0.95
N ILE A 301 -15.55 -24.44 0.15
CA ILE A 301 -14.98 -25.15 -1.00
C ILE A 301 -14.41 -24.14 -2.02
N LEU A 302 -15.17 -23.08 -2.34
CA LEU A 302 -14.68 -22.02 -3.24
C LEU A 302 -13.43 -21.32 -2.69
N TYR A 303 -13.39 -21.04 -1.38
CA TYR A 303 -12.22 -20.47 -0.74
C TYR A 303 -11.02 -21.42 -0.77
N VAL A 304 -11.26 -22.71 -0.47
CA VAL A 304 -10.20 -23.70 -0.53
C VAL A 304 -9.67 -23.85 -1.96
N ILE A 305 -10.55 -23.92 -2.96
CA ILE A 305 -10.15 -23.99 -4.36
C ILE A 305 -9.35 -22.74 -4.76
N ALA A 306 -9.86 -21.55 -4.41
CA ALA A 306 -9.15 -20.30 -4.72
C ALA A 306 -7.78 -20.24 -4.01
N ALA A 307 -7.71 -20.62 -2.73
CA ALA A 307 -6.45 -20.68 -2.00
C ALA A 307 -5.49 -21.70 -2.60
N VAL A 308 -5.98 -22.89 -2.99
CA VAL A 308 -5.16 -23.92 -3.63
C VAL A 308 -4.63 -23.43 -4.99
N LEU A 309 -5.48 -22.79 -5.82
CA LEU A 309 -5.05 -22.23 -7.11
C LEU A 309 -4.00 -21.13 -6.93
N VAL A 310 -4.16 -20.27 -5.92
CA VAL A 310 -3.17 -19.26 -5.58
C VAL A 310 -1.87 -19.90 -5.13
N VAL A 311 -1.93 -20.87 -4.20
CA VAL A 311 -0.73 -21.59 -3.72
C VAL A 311 -0.03 -22.32 -4.87
N LEU A 312 -0.78 -22.99 -5.74
CA LEU A 312 -0.19 -23.64 -6.94
C LEU A 312 0.47 -22.61 -7.85
N GLY A 313 -0.20 -21.48 -8.11
CA GLY A 313 0.38 -20.38 -8.90
C GLY A 313 1.67 -19.84 -8.27
N LEU A 314 1.70 -19.69 -6.94
CA LEU A 314 2.86 -19.24 -6.19
C LEU A 314 4.01 -20.25 -6.24
N VAL A 315 3.72 -21.54 -6.04
CA VAL A 315 4.75 -22.61 -6.09
C VAL A 315 5.33 -22.77 -7.48
N CYS A 316 4.53 -22.59 -8.53
CA CYS A 316 4.99 -22.66 -9.91
C CYS A 316 5.72 -21.39 -10.39
N ASN A 317 5.65 -20.30 -9.65
CA ASN A 317 6.29 -19.04 -10.02
C ASN A 317 7.72 -18.97 -9.45
N LYS A 318 8.73 -18.95 -10.34
CA LYS A 318 10.14 -18.86 -9.96
C LYS A 318 10.46 -17.59 -9.13
N GLU A 319 9.78 -16.48 -9.39
CA GLU A 319 9.96 -15.24 -8.66
C GLU A 319 9.47 -15.36 -7.21
N TYR A 320 8.36 -16.07 -6.98
CA TYR A 320 7.88 -16.33 -5.63
C TYR A 320 8.85 -17.21 -4.84
N LEU A 321 9.41 -18.26 -5.47
CA LEU A 321 10.42 -19.11 -4.84
C LEU A 321 11.68 -18.32 -4.48
N SER A 322 12.08 -17.37 -5.31
CA SER A 322 13.19 -16.45 -4.99
C SER A 322 12.85 -15.51 -3.83
N MET A 323 11.62 -15.04 -3.74
CA MET A 323 11.14 -14.21 -2.64
C MET A 323 11.14 -14.97 -1.31
N THR A 324 10.61 -16.20 -1.28
CA THR A 324 10.60 -17.03 -0.06
C THR A 324 12.00 -17.38 0.40
N SER A 325 12.92 -17.64 -0.53
CA SER A 325 14.35 -17.84 -0.24
C SER A 325 14.98 -16.56 0.33
N ALA A 326 14.73 -15.41 -0.30
CA ALA A 326 15.24 -14.11 0.16
C ALA A 326 14.73 -13.72 1.56
N MET A 327 13.51 -14.12 1.92
CA MET A 327 12.94 -13.91 3.25
C MET A 327 13.37 -14.96 4.29
N GLY A 328 14.18 -15.94 3.89
CA GLY A 328 14.58 -17.04 4.76
C GLY A 328 13.44 -18.01 5.13
N LEU A 329 12.32 -17.94 4.38
CA LEU A 329 11.15 -18.81 4.52
C LEU A 329 11.29 -20.00 3.54
N SER A 330 12.45 -20.65 3.46
CA SER A 330 12.58 -21.83 2.62
C SER A 330 11.75 -22.97 3.22
N MET A 331 10.57 -23.22 2.67
CA MET A 331 9.94 -24.52 2.83
C MET A 331 10.81 -25.52 2.06
N ARG A 332 11.60 -26.31 2.74
CA ARG A 332 12.15 -27.53 2.18
C ARG A 332 10.98 -28.46 1.93
N LEU A 333 10.47 -28.48 0.72
CA LEU A 333 9.69 -29.61 0.24
C LEU A 333 10.69 -30.74 0.02
N SER A 334 10.89 -31.55 1.07
CA SER A 334 11.55 -32.84 0.99
C SER A 334 10.59 -33.87 0.44
#